data_3e806ca31952628f77b6b1ef910ca1d6
#
_entry.id   3e806ca31952628f77b6b1ef910ca1d6
#
_cell.length_a   1.000
_cell.length_b   1.000
_cell.length_c   1.000
_cell.angle_alpha   90.00
_cell.angle_beta   90.00
_cell.angle_gamma   90.00
#
_symmetry.space_group_name_H-M   'P 1'
#
loop_
_entity.id
_entity.type
_entity.pdbx_description
1 polymer ?
#
loop_
_entity_poly.entity_id
_entity_poly.type
_entity_poly.pdbx_seq_one_letter_code
_entity_poly.pdbx_strand_id
1 'polypeptide(L)'
;RDAQESRGLGDVYKRQFQSQNNHRLHKSKSSRPTQMRIILWKVGGFCMTAKMLLEQYMAERHALGFVSKTDEGCIRRFLRDYKEPEDGKIVFSKEYVLEHIGTGLNQKANTVLRDVSAINGFLNFVIRKGFTAYKIPPKSMPKEVRNFRAYIFTDTEIEKMLDSADHFPVCMQNPVKKYQIPVMFRMLFNCGLRTSELLNLRVCDVDFTEKVLAIRDTKFHKSRLVPFTDAVAIPRANYLELFPPASNEAILFASCCSRSKGKQYGASWIHTQFRTLLRMSEIPYGGPDRGPRPHDMRHTFAVHCLNSWVLAGEDLTAGLPVLSTYLGHNDLSGTQRYLQLTAQMYPDITQKLEKQFGELIPTMEVPR
;
A
#
# COMPACT_ATOMS: atom_id res chain seq x y z
N ARG A 1 31.45 -27.02 17.23
CA ARG A 1 30.29 -27.29 18.13
C ARG A 1 28.98 -26.70 17.62
N ASP A 2 28.98 -25.73 16.68
CA ASP A 2 27.78 -25.00 16.26
C ASP A 2 27.02 -25.61 15.07
N ALA A 3 27.48 -26.73 14.52
CA ALA A 3 26.82 -27.40 13.40
C ALA A 3 25.76 -28.45 13.80
N GLN A 4 25.58 -28.74 15.08
CA GLN A 4 24.60 -29.71 15.57
C GLN A 4 23.28 -29.09 16.05
N GLU A 5 23.26 -27.81 16.42
CA GLU A 5 22.02 -27.14 16.89
C GLU A 5 21.07 -26.74 15.75
N SER A 6 21.60 -26.50 14.54
CA SER A 6 20.73 -26.11 13.40
C SER A 6 19.89 -27.26 12.79
N ARG A 7 20.24 -28.52 13.11
CA ARG A 7 19.49 -29.72 12.65
C ARG A 7 18.26 -30.04 13.50
N GLY A 8 18.20 -29.57 14.75
CA GLY A 8 17.11 -29.84 15.69
C GLY A 8 15.82 -29.04 15.39
N LEU A 9 15.92 -27.84 14.86
CA LEU A 9 14.77 -26.96 14.60
C LEU A 9 13.94 -27.40 13.35
N GLY A 10 14.60 -27.99 12.34
CA GLY A 10 13.93 -28.51 11.15
C GLY A 10 13.04 -29.74 11.42
N ASP A 11 13.41 -30.57 12.40
CA ASP A 11 12.69 -31.80 12.73
C ASP A 11 11.47 -31.56 13.65
N VAL A 12 11.49 -30.49 14.46
CA VAL A 12 10.34 -30.11 15.29
C VAL A 12 9.17 -29.61 14.43
N TYR A 13 9.48 -28.83 13.37
CA TYR A 13 8.44 -28.37 12.44
C TYR A 13 7.86 -29.49 11.58
N LYS A 14 8.66 -30.48 11.17
CA LYS A 14 8.17 -31.65 10.42
C LYS A 14 7.27 -32.56 11.24
N ARG A 15 7.56 -32.73 12.54
CA ARG A 15 6.71 -33.56 13.44
C ARG A 15 5.38 -32.89 13.75
N GLN A 16 5.32 -31.57 13.85
CA GLN A 16 4.06 -30.84 14.08
C GLN A 16 3.11 -30.92 12.87
N PHE A 17 3.65 -30.92 11.63
CA PHE A 17 2.85 -31.07 10.42
C PHE A 17 2.36 -32.50 10.17
N GLN A 18 3.10 -33.54 10.63
CA GLN A 18 2.68 -34.92 10.50
C GLN A 18 1.64 -35.34 11.57
N SER A 19 1.66 -34.73 12.74
CA SER A 19 0.69 -35.01 13.82
C SER A 19 -0.71 -34.49 13.51
N GLN A 20 -0.85 -33.42 12.74
CA GLN A 20 -2.16 -32.89 12.35
C GLN A 20 -2.83 -33.64 11.19
N ASN A 21 -2.06 -34.43 10.39
CA ASN A 21 -2.60 -35.20 9.28
C ASN A 21 -2.99 -36.65 9.61
N ASN A 22 -2.59 -37.16 10.78
CA ASN A 22 -2.87 -38.55 11.15
C ASN A 22 -4.20 -38.80 11.89
N HIS A 23 -5.01 -37.76 12.13
CA HIS A 23 -6.32 -37.92 12.78
C HIS A 23 -7.51 -37.98 11.82
N ARG A 24 -7.27 -38.14 10.50
CA ARG A 24 -8.34 -38.27 9.49
C ARG A 24 -8.11 -39.39 8.49
N LEU A 25 -7.92 -40.61 8.94
CA LEU A 25 -8.09 -41.80 8.09
C LEU A 25 -8.54 -43.00 8.93
N HIS A 26 -9.82 -43.01 9.38
CA HIS A 26 -10.52 -44.26 9.59
C HIS A 26 -11.59 -44.42 8.52
N LYS A 27 -11.32 -45.41 7.66
CA LYS A 27 -12.20 -45.87 6.58
C LYS A 27 -13.53 -46.38 7.17
N SER A 28 -14.64 -45.90 6.63
CA SER A 28 -15.87 -46.71 6.51
C SER A 28 -16.28 -46.76 5.05
N LYS A 29 -16.48 -47.96 4.59
CA LYS A 29 -16.88 -48.31 3.21
C LYS A 29 -18.37 -48.04 3.00
N SER A 30 -18.68 -47.71 1.73
CA SER A 30 -19.94 -47.83 1.04
C SER A 30 -21.17 -47.06 1.51
N SER A 31 -21.51 -46.06 0.69
CA SER A 31 -22.87 -45.96 0.15
C SER A 31 -22.96 -44.84 -0.87
N ARG A 32 -23.79 -44.97 -1.86
CA ARG A 32 -24.06 -44.22 -3.07
C ARG A 32 -24.12 -42.67 -2.85
N PRO A 33 -23.88 -41.83 -3.85
CA PRO A 33 -23.99 -40.39 -3.72
C PRO A 33 -25.44 -40.01 -3.42
N THR A 34 -25.72 -39.79 -2.16
CA THR A 34 -26.97 -39.18 -1.71
C THR A 34 -26.93 -37.73 -2.17
N GLN A 35 -27.89 -37.36 -3.00
CA GLN A 35 -28.23 -35.99 -3.31
C GLN A 35 -28.16 -35.16 -2.05
N MET A 36 -27.17 -34.27 -1.97
CA MET A 36 -27.04 -33.32 -0.88
C MET A 36 -28.22 -32.36 -1.00
N ARG A 37 -29.28 -32.62 -0.26
CA ARG A 37 -30.41 -31.70 -0.06
C ARG A 37 -29.82 -30.36 0.39
N ILE A 38 -29.99 -29.35 -0.43
CA ILE A 38 -29.74 -27.96 -0.06
C ILE A 38 -30.64 -27.64 1.13
N ILE A 39 -30.07 -27.63 2.32
CA ILE A 39 -30.76 -27.15 3.51
C ILE A 39 -30.80 -25.63 3.37
N LEU A 40 -31.94 -25.13 2.93
CA LEU A 40 -32.31 -23.72 3.05
C LEU A 40 -32.25 -23.35 4.54
N TRP A 41 -31.26 -22.57 4.93
CA TRP A 41 -31.22 -21.94 6.24
C TRP A 41 -32.27 -20.84 6.30
N LYS A 42 -33.52 -21.23 6.58
CA LYS A 42 -34.52 -20.31 7.11
C LYS A 42 -34.25 -20.14 8.62
N VAL A 43 -33.38 -19.20 8.96
CA VAL A 43 -33.33 -18.67 10.31
C VAL A 43 -34.28 -17.48 10.34
N GLY A 44 -35.47 -17.70 10.93
CA GLY A 44 -36.37 -16.60 11.30
C GLY A 44 -36.88 -15.72 10.15
N GLY A 45 -37.45 -16.27 9.06
CA GLY A 45 -38.22 -15.47 8.09
C GLY A 45 -37.41 -14.45 7.22
N PHE A 46 -36.11 -14.33 7.42
CA PHE A 46 -35.26 -13.41 6.62
C PHE A 46 -34.67 -14.15 5.43
N CYS A 47 -34.98 -13.66 4.24
CA CYS A 47 -34.31 -14.07 3.00
C CYS A 47 -32.90 -13.47 2.94
N MET A 48 -31.89 -14.29 2.66
CA MET A 48 -30.51 -13.82 2.48
C MET A 48 -30.45 -12.96 1.22
N THR A 49 -29.83 -11.77 1.31
CA THR A 49 -29.65 -10.86 0.17
C THR A 49 -28.18 -10.77 -0.23
N ALA A 50 -27.92 -10.36 -1.47
CA ALA A 50 -26.55 -10.11 -1.95
C ALA A 50 -25.83 -9.04 -1.11
N LYS A 51 -26.57 -8.05 -0.60
CA LYS A 51 -26.04 -7.03 0.32
C LYS A 51 -25.61 -7.64 1.65
N MET A 52 -26.41 -8.53 2.23
CA MET A 52 -26.03 -9.24 3.46
C MET A 52 -24.82 -10.14 3.27
N LEU A 53 -24.70 -10.79 2.10
CA LEU A 53 -23.48 -11.54 1.75
C LEU A 53 -22.24 -10.64 1.66
N LEU A 54 -22.38 -9.44 1.11
CA LEU A 54 -21.27 -8.47 1.10
C LEU A 54 -20.88 -8.06 2.52
N GLU A 55 -21.82 -7.75 3.39
CA GLU A 55 -21.56 -7.36 4.78
C GLU A 55 -20.83 -8.50 5.53
N GLN A 56 -21.27 -9.75 5.38
CA GLN A 56 -20.60 -10.91 5.94
C GLN A 56 -19.17 -11.10 5.37
N TYR A 57 -19.01 -10.94 4.06
CA TYR A 57 -17.69 -11.02 3.42
C TYR A 57 -16.72 -9.95 3.93
N MET A 58 -17.20 -8.72 4.08
CA MET A 58 -16.38 -7.63 4.61
C MET A 58 -16.04 -7.87 6.08
N ALA A 59 -16.97 -8.37 6.90
CA ALA A 59 -16.71 -8.72 8.28
C ALA A 59 -15.66 -9.84 8.40
N GLU A 60 -15.75 -10.91 7.57
CA GLU A 60 -14.73 -11.98 7.52
C GLU A 60 -13.34 -11.41 7.13
N ARG A 61 -13.29 -10.55 6.12
CA ARG A 61 -12.03 -9.91 5.72
C ARG A 61 -11.44 -9.02 6.80
N HIS A 62 -12.27 -8.22 7.48
CA HIS A 62 -11.83 -7.35 8.57
C HIS A 62 -11.29 -8.17 9.75
N ALA A 63 -11.96 -9.27 10.11
CA ALA A 63 -11.49 -10.18 11.16
C ALA A 63 -10.13 -10.82 10.84
N LEU A 64 -9.82 -10.99 9.53
CA LEU A 64 -8.53 -11.47 9.05
C LEU A 64 -7.49 -10.34 8.86
N GLY A 65 -7.82 -9.10 9.23
CA GLY A 65 -6.92 -7.94 9.09
C GLY A 65 -6.88 -7.31 7.68
N PHE A 66 -7.73 -7.76 6.74
CA PHE A 66 -7.80 -7.19 5.39
C PHE A 66 -8.82 -6.07 5.32
N VAL A 67 -8.37 -4.83 5.38
CA VAL A 67 -9.23 -3.64 5.22
C VAL A 67 -8.92 -2.96 3.90
N SER A 68 -9.85 -2.99 2.93
CA SER A 68 -9.72 -2.34 1.64
C SER A 68 -11.02 -1.62 1.25
N LYS A 69 -11.08 -0.30 1.50
CA LYS A 69 -12.20 0.54 1.06
C LYS A 69 -12.38 0.51 -0.46
N THR A 70 -11.30 0.30 -1.20
CA THR A 70 -11.34 0.23 -2.67
C THR A 70 -12.04 -1.04 -3.15
N ASP A 71 -11.72 -2.20 -2.55
CA ASP A 71 -12.34 -3.49 -2.89
C ASP A 71 -13.83 -3.46 -2.53
N GLU A 72 -14.16 -2.95 -1.33
CA GLU A 72 -15.55 -2.77 -0.91
C GLU A 72 -16.31 -1.88 -1.89
N GLY A 73 -15.75 -0.73 -2.26
CA GLY A 73 -16.36 0.18 -3.23
C GLY A 73 -16.56 -0.45 -4.61
N CYS A 74 -15.62 -1.31 -5.04
CA CYS A 74 -15.72 -2.08 -6.27
C CYS A 74 -16.89 -3.08 -6.21
N ILE A 75 -16.98 -3.88 -5.14
CA ILE A 75 -18.04 -4.88 -4.99
C ILE A 75 -19.41 -4.20 -4.80
N ARG A 76 -19.49 -3.08 -4.09
CA ARG A 76 -20.74 -2.28 -4.01
C ARG A 76 -21.21 -1.77 -5.36
N ARG A 77 -20.28 -1.36 -6.25
CA ARG A 77 -20.63 -0.99 -7.64
C ARG A 77 -21.13 -2.19 -8.42
N PHE A 78 -20.45 -3.33 -8.32
CA PHE A 78 -20.84 -4.58 -8.95
C PHE A 78 -22.25 -5.03 -8.54
N LEU A 79 -22.64 -4.83 -7.27
CA LEU A 79 -23.96 -5.21 -6.75
C LEU A 79 -25.03 -4.14 -6.95
N ARG A 80 -24.72 -2.97 -7.50
CA ARG A 80 -25.67 -1.84 -7.60
C ARG A 80 -26.94 -2.20 -8.36
N ASP A 81 -26.77 -2.89 -9.48
CA ASP A 81 -27.84 -3.21 -10.42
C ASP A 81 -28.31 -4.66 -10.27
N TYR A 82 -27.82 -5.37 -9.22
CA TYR A 82 -28.25 -6.74 -8.93
C TYR A 82 -29.69 -6.74 -8.39
N LYS A 83 -30.56 -7.45 -9.12
CA LYS A 83 -31.96 -7.66 -8.69
C LYS A 83 -32.05 -8.94 -7.90
N GLU A 84 -32.51 -8.84 -6.67
CA GLU A 84 -32.72 -10.01 -5.81
C GLU A 84 -33.82 -10.91 -6.43
N PRO A 85 -33.57 -12.22 -6.61
CA PRO A 85 -34.57 -13.13 -7.15
C PRO A 85 -35.74 -13.33 -6.19
N GLU A 86 -36.96 -13.41 -6.73
CA GLU A 86 -38.18 -13.62 -5.92
C GLU A 86 -38.17 -14.95 -5.16
N ASP A 87 -37.51 -15.96 -5.70
CA ASP A 87 -37.34 -17.28 -5.07
C ASP A 87 -36.26 -17.33 -4.01
N GLY A 88 -35.58 -16.21 -3.75
CA GLY A 88 -34.50 -16.09 -2.76
C GLY A 88 -33.21 -16.84 -3.12
N LYS A 89 -33.10 -17.36 -4.35
CA LYS A 89 -31.91 -18.04 -4.83
C LYS A 89 -30.92 -17.08 -5.46
N ILE A 90 -29.97 -16.61 -4.70
CA ILE A 90 -28.92 -15.72 -5.22
C ILE A 90 -28.09 -16.47 -6.25
N VAL A 91 -28.05 -15.96 -7.50
CA VAL A 91 -27.28 -16.49 -8.61
C VAL A 91 -26.56 -15.35 -9.33
N PHE A 92 -25.24 -15.42 -9.35
CA PHE A 92 -24.43 -14.53 -10.18
C PHE A 92 -24.08 -15.25 -11.49
N SER A 93 -24.95 -15.07 -12.50
CA SER A 93 -24.77 -15.71 -13.80
C SER A 93 -23.52 -15.17 -14.53
N LYS A 94 -23.05 -15.92 -15.54
CA LYS A 94 -21.92 -15.49 -16.37
C LYS A 94 -22.22 -14.17 -17.08
N GLU A 95 -23.41 -14.02 -17.60
CA GLU A 95 -23.88 -12.84 -18.31
C GLU A 95 -23.83 -11.62 -17.38
N TYR A 96 -24.44 -11.72 -16.19
CA TYR A 96 -24.42 -10.67 -15.19
C TYR A 96 -22.99 -10.26 -14.82
N VAL A 97 -22.13 -11.23 -14.50
CA VAL A 97 -20.74 -10.96 -14.08
C VAL A 97 -19.96 -10.26 -15.19
N LEU A 98 -20.08 -10.71 -16.44
CA LEU A 98 -19.35 -10.13 -17.56
C LEU A 98 -19.87 -8.73 -17.93
N GLU A 99 -21.17 -8.48 -17.82
CA GLU A 99 -21.77 -7.17 -18.04
C GLU A 99 -21.32 -6.12 -17.03
N HIS A 100 -21.16 -6.52 -15.77
CA HIS A 100 -20.86 -5.58 -14.66
C HIS A 100 -19.36 -5.47 -14.30
N ILE A 101 -18.50 -6.19 -15.02
CA ILE A 101 -17.05 -6.06 -14.89
C ILE A 101 -16.50 -5.23 -16.06
N GLY A 102 -15.80 -4.14 -15.72
CA GLY A 102 -15.14 -3.32 -16.74
C GLY A 102 -16.07 -2.42 -17.54
N THR A 103 -17.25 -2.11 -17.01
CA THR A 103 -18.26 -1.24 -17.66
C THR A 103 -17.83 0.21 -17.87
N GLY A 104 -16.62 0.61 -17.44
CA GLY A 104 -16.03 1.90 -17.78
C GLY A 104 -15.32 1.83 -19.14
N LEU A 105 -15.90 2.40 -20.17
CA LEU A 105 -15.20 2.72 -21.42
C LEU A 105 -13.88 3.42 -21.05
N ASN A 106 -12.73 2.85 -21.46
CA ASN A 106 -11.36 3.35 -21.18
C ASN A 106 -10.76 3.07 -19.80
N GLN A 107 -11.13 2.01 -19.10
CA GLN A 107 -10.40 1.60 -17.90
C GLN A 107 -9.01 1.03 -18.24
N LYS A 108 -7.99 1.43 -17.45
CA LYS A 108 -6.64 0.86 -17.58
C LYS A 108 -6.65 -0.62 -17.21
N ALA A 109 -5.89 -1.47 -17.92
CA ALA A 109 -5.81 -2.91 -17.69
C ALA A 109 -5.59 -3.27 -16.21
N ASN A 110 -4.70 -2.58 -15.52
CA ASN A 110 -4.43 -2.82 -14.10
C ASN A 110 -5.61 -2.47 -13.18
N THR A 111 -6.47 -1.53 -13.57
CA THR A 111 -7.71 -1.23 -12.83
C THR A 111 -8.71 -2.36 -12.99
N VAL A 112 -8.88 -2.85 -14.22
CA VAL A 112 -9.74 -4.01 -14.52
C VAL A 112 -9.26 -5.24 -13.74
N LEU A 113 -7.95 -5.54 -13.76
CA LEU A 113 -7.37 -6.67 -13.02
C LEU A 113 -7.67 -6.60 -11.52
N ARG A 114 -7.52 -5.42 -10.92
CA ARG A 114 -7.84 -5.21 -9.51
C ARG A 114 -9.32 -5.42 -9.23
N ASP A 115 -10.19 -4.85 -10.06
CA ASP A 115 -11.63 -4.94 -9.89
C ASP A 115 -12.11 -6.39 -10.05
N VAL A 116 -11.59 -7.12 -11.05
CA VAL A 116 -11.85 -8.55 -11.23
C VAL A 116 -11.35 -9.37 -10.02
N SER A 117 -10.17 -9.05 -9.49
CA SER A 117 -9.64 -9.74 -8.31
C SER A 117 -10.55 -9.54 -7.08
N ALA A 118 -11.01 -8.32 -6.83
CA ALA A 118 -11.92 -8.02 -5.72
C ALA A 118 -13.26 -8.75 -5.88
N ILE A 119 -13.86 -8.70 -7.08
CA ILE A 119 -15.14 -9.34 -7.38
C ILE A 119 -15.01 -10.86 -7.31
N ASN A 120 -13.97 -11.48 -7.91
CA ASN A 120 -13.73 -12.91 -7.80
C ASN A 120 -13.52 -13.36 -6.34
N GLY A 121 -12.89 -12.53 -5.51
CA GLY A 121 -12.77 -12.77 -4.07
C GLY A 121 -14.14 -12.88 -3.38
N PHE A 122 -15.04 -11.94 -3.69
CA PHE A 122 -16.43 -11.96 -3.20
C PHE A 122 -17.21 -13.17 -3.77
N LEU A 123 -17.14 -13.44 -5.06
CA LEU A 123 -17.82 -14.58 -5.68
C LEU A 123 -17.35 -15.92 -5.12
N ASN A 124 -16.04 -16.06 -4.80
CA ASN A 124 -15.55 -17.23 -4.07
C ASN A 124 -16.20 -17.37 -2.68
N PHE A 125 -16.41 -16.28 -1.96
CA PHE A 125 -17.12 -16.30 -0.69
C PHE A 125 -18.60 -16.74 -0.88
N VAL A 126 -19.27 -16.19 -1.88
CA VAL A 126 -20.66 -16.55 -2.24
C VAL A 126 -20.79 -18.05 -2.51
N ILE A 127 -19.85 -18.63 -3.28
CA ILE A 127 -19.81 -20.07 -3.59
C ILE A 127 -19.58 -20.87 -2.29
N ARG A 128 -18.68 -20.46 -1.42
CA ARG A 128 -18.44 -21.11 -0.10
C ARG A 128 -19.69 -21.11 0.78
N LYS A 129 -20.55 -20.10 0.63
CA LYS A 129 -21.86 -20.01 1.35
C LYS A 129 -22.95 -20.85 0.70
N GLY A 130 -22.67 -21.60 -0.37
CA GLY A 130 -23.59 -22.50 -1.03
C GLY A 130 -24.44 -21.87 -2.14
N PHE A 131 -24.16 -20.66 -2.55
CA PHE A 131 -24.84 -19.99 -3.66
C PHE A 131 -24.10 -20.21 -5.00
N THR A 132 -24.80 -19.99 -6.10
CA THR A 132 -24.24 -20.15 -7.45
C THR A 132 -23.62 -18.84 -7.94
N ALA A 133 -22.37 -18.91 -8.39
CA ALA A 133 -21.72 -17.75 -8.98
C ALA A 133 -20.69 -18.15 -10.06
N TYR A 134 -20.64 -17.39 -11.13
CA TYR A 134 -19.61 -17.51 -12.16
C TYR A 134 -18.39 -16.68 -11.77
N LYS A 135 -17.20 -17.27 -11.89
CA LYS A 135 -15.92 -16.56 -11.68
C LYS A 135 -15.21 -16.34 -13.02
N ILE A 136 -14.59 -15.18 -13.17
CA ILE A 136 -13.79 -14.91 -14.35
C ILE A 136 -12.50 -15.71 -14.29
N PRO A 137 -12.23 -16.55 -15.30
CA PRO A 137 -11.00 -17.31 -15.36
C PRO A 137 -9.78 -16.40 -15.59
N PRO A 138 -8.60 -16.73 -15.03
CA PRO A 138 -7.38 -15.92 -15.20
C PRO A 138 -6.99 -15.70 -16.68
N LYS A 139 -7.25 -16.69 -17.55
CA LYS A 139 -6.97 -16.60 -18.99
C LYS A 139 -7.79 -15.52 -19.73
N SER A 140 -8.93 -15.10 -19.16
CA SER A 140 -9.80 -14.06 -19.73
C SER A 140 -9.45 -12.66 -19.22
N MET A 141 -8.42 -12.53 -18.38
CA MET A 141 -8.01 -11.25 -17.83
C MET A 141 -7.01 -10.54 -18.75
N PRO A 142 -7.03 -9.20 -18.81
CA PRO A 142 -6.00 -8.46 -19.51
C PRO A 142 -4.63 -8.73 -18.87
N LYS A 143 -3.56 -8.64 -19.67
CA LYS A 143 -2.21 -8.75 -19.12
C LYS A 143 -1.89 -7.53 -18.25
N GLU A 144 -1.20 -7.79 -17.14
CA GLU A 144 -0.70 -6.71 -16.28
C GLU A 144 0.29 -5.83 -17.06
N VAL A 145 0.06 -4.52 -17.04
CA VAL A 145 0.96 -3.55 -17.64
C VAL A 145 1.87 -2.99 -16.55
N ARG A 146 3.18 -3.33 -16.61
CA ARG A 146 4.21 -2.91 -15.65
C ARG A 146 5.07 -1.76 -16.19
N ASN A 147 4.46 -0.71 -16.70
CA ASN A 147 5.18 0.43 -17.29
C ASN A 147 5.53 1.52 -16.27
N PHE A 148 5.42 1.22 -14.97
CA PHE A 148 5.73 2.21 -13.96
C PHE A 148 7.25 2.41 -13.84
N ARG A 149 7.71 3.64 -14.11
CA ARG A 149 9.04 4.13 -13.75
C ARG A 149 8.90 5.15 -12.62
N ALA A 150 9.66 4.97 -11.53
CA ALA A 150 9.76 5.98 -10.50
C ALA A 150 10.52 7.17 -11.05
N TYR A 151 10.09 8.39 -10.72
CA TYR A 151 10.89 9.58 -10.95
C TYR A 151 11.87 9.72 -9.77
N ILE A 152 13.16 9.79 -10.06
CA ILE A 152 14.19 10.03 -9.05
C ILE A 152 14.65 11.47 -9.21
N PHE A 153 14.38 12.27 -8.17
CA PHE A 153 14.78 13.67 -8.15
C PHE A 153 16.30 13.80 -7.98
N THR A 154 16.89 14.73 -8.68
CA THR A 154 18.27 15.15 -8.45
C THR A 154 18.37 15.99 -7.16
N ASP A 155 19.59 16.13 -6.62
CA ASP A 155 19.81 16.96 -5.42
C ASP A 155 19.36 18.40 -5.67
N THR A 156 19.66 18.97 -6.84
CA THR A 156 19.23 20.32 -7.22
C THR A 156 17.70 20.47 -7.34
N GLU A 157 16.99 19.44 -7.81
CA GLU A 157 15.53 19.46 -7.86
C GLU A 157 14.93 19.40 -6.44
N ILE A 158 15.51 18.58 -5.56
CA ILE A 158 15.09 18.52 -4.15
C ILE A 158 15.31 19.87 -3.46
N GLU A 159 16.48 20.48 -3.62
CA GLU A 159 16.79 21.81 -3.06
C GLU A 159 15.77 22.85 -3.53
N LYS A 160 15.49 22.94 -4.83
CA LYS A 160 14.47 23.84 -5.39
C LYS A 160 13.07 23.56 -4.84
N MET A 161 12.70 22.28 -4.67
CA MET A 161 11.40 21.92 -4.11
C MET A 161 11.27 22.30 -2.64
N LEU A 162 12.32 22.11 -1.85
CA LEU A 162 12.31 22.46 -0.42
C LEU A 162 12.32 23.98 -0.24
N ASP A 163 13.07 24.72 -1.06
CA ASP A 163 13.01 26.18 -1.10
C ASP A 163 11.61 26.68 -1.50
N SER A 164 11.04 26.13 -2.55
CA SER A 164 9.66 26.44 -2.95
C SER A 164 8.65 26.13 -1.88
N ALA A 165 8.87 25.08 -1.07
CA ALA A 165 8.01 24.74 0.06
C ALA A 165 8.09 25.81 1.16
N ASP A 166 9.27 26.35 1.46
CA ASP A 166 9.45 27.43 2.44
C ASP A 166 8.75 28.73 2.01
N HIS A 167 8.71 28.98 0.70
CA HIS A 167 8.02 30.12 0.09
C HIS A 167 6.58 29.82 -0.33
N PHE A 168 5.97 28.77 0.24
CA PHE A 168 4.63 28.36 -0.17
C PHE A 168 3.59 29.45 0.07
N PRO A 169 2.70 29.75 -0.91
CA PRO A 169 1.79 30.87 -0.83
C PRO A 169 0.75 30.70 0.28
N VAL A 170 0.39 31.82 0.90
CA VAL A 170 -0.69 31.89 1.89
C VAL A 170 -2.03 31.57 1.24
N CYS A 171 -2.80 30.70 1.86
CA CYS A 171 -4.18 30.40 1.46
C CYS A 171 -5.12 30.94 2.53
N MET A 172 -5.96 31.92 2.20
CA MET A 172 -6.86 32.57 3.16
C MET A 172 -7.82 31.59 3.84
N GLN A 173 -8.29 30.56 3.10
CA GLN A 173 -9.16 29.53 3.66
C GLN A 173 -8.42 28.50 4.55
N ASN A 174 -7.10 28.40 4.41
CA ASN A 174 -6.28 27.48 5.16
C ASN A 174 -4.87 28.07 5.38
N PRO A 175 -4.72 29.08 6.22
CA PRO A 175 -3.45 29.80 6.42
C PRO A 175 -2.35 28.90 7.03
N VAL A 176 -2.73 27.88 7.81
CA VAL A 176 -1.78 26.93 8.40
C VAL A 176 -0.99 26.15 7.37
N LYS A 177 -1.51 25.99 6.16
CA LYS A 177 -0.89 25.28 5.05
C LYS A 177 0.51 25.79 4.72
N LYS A 178 0.73 27.12 4.77
CA LYS A 178 2.05 27.73 4.54
C LYS A 178 3.13 27.14 5.45
N TYR A 179 2.79 26.82 6.68
CA TYR A 179 3.72 26.30 7.69
C TYR A 179 3.78 24.76 7.66
N GLN A 180 2.70 24.11 7.25
CA GLN A 180 2.66 22.64 7.16
C GLN A 180 3.43 22.09 5.96
N ILE A 181 3.33 22.72 4.81
CA ILE A 181 3.93 22.24 3.55
C ILE A 181 5.46 22.06 3.68
N PRO A 182 6.24 23.00 4.21
CA PRO A 182 7.67 22.82 4.40
C PRO A 182 8.02 21.58 5.23
N VAL A 183 7.30 21.37 6.33
CA VAL A 183 7.52 20.21 7.22
C VAL A 183 7.12 18.91 6.55
N MET A 184 5.93 18.88 5.94
CA MET A 184 5.40 17.67 5.29
C MET A 184 6.33 17.16 4.19
N PHE A 185 6.83 18.02 3.33
CA PHE A 185 7.68 17.61 2.22
C PHE A 185 9.10 17.24 2.66
N ARG A 186 9.63 17.91 3.70
CA ARG A 186 10.87 17.46 4.35
C ARG A 186 10.72 16.07 4.98
N MET A 187 9.61 15.80 5.65
CA MET A 187 9.34 14.47 6.21
C MET A 187 9.20 13.39 5.13
N LEU A 188 8.52 13.69 4.02
CA LEU A 188 8.41 12.75 2.89
C LEU A 188 9.77 12.39 2.32
N PHE A 189 10.64 13.37 2.15
CA PHE A 189 11.97 13.16 1.59
C PHE A 189 12.95 12.59 2.62
N ASN A 190 13.18 13.31 3.73
CA ASN A 190 14.24 12.96 4.69
C ASN A 190 13.94 11.69 5.50
N CYS A 191 12.66 11.32 5.65
CA CYS A 191 12.25 10.12 6.39
C CYS A 191 11.72 9.01 5.47
N GLY A 192 11.62 9.25 4.17
CA GLY A 192 11.11 8.27 3.21
C GLY A 192 9.70 7.76 3.54
N LEU A 193 8.83 8.57 4.15
CA LEU A 193 7.49 8.18 4.57
C LEU A 193 6.58 7.89 3.38
N ARG A 194 5.62 6.96 3.58
CA ARG A 194 4.47 6.88 2.67
C ARG A 194 3.56 8.08 2.90
N THR A 195 2.92 8.56 1.84
CA THR A 195 1.97 9.69 1.96
C THR A 195 0.87 9.44 3.00
N SER A 196 0.37 8.21 3.07
CA SER A 196 -0.63 7.84 4.09
C SER A 196 -0.07 7.82 5.50
N GLU A 197 1.19 7.44 5.70
CA GLU A 197 1.85 7.48 7.00
C GLU A 197 1.97 8.93 7.49
N LEU A 198 2.48 9.82 6.62
CA LEU A 198 2.57 11.25 6.91
C LEU A 198 1.22 11.87 7.31
N LEU A 199 0.17 11.59 6.54
CA LEU A 199 -1.15 12.19 6.77
C LEU A 199 -1.84 11.66 8.04
N ASN A 200 -1.47 10.46 8.51
CA ASN A 200 -2.02 9.84 9.71
C ASN A 200 -1.20 10.12 10.98
N LEU A 201 -0.04 10.80 10.87
CA LEU A 201 0.77 11.13 12.05
C LEU A 201 -0.02 11.92 13.07
N ARG A 202 0.09 11.53 14.33
CA ARG A 202 -0.40 12.28 15.50
C ARG A 202 0.75 13.01 16.16
N VAL A 203 0.43 13.96 17.01
CA VAL A 203 1.44 14.71 17.77
C VAL A 203 2.25 13.76 18.67
N CYS A 204 1.60 12.82 19.35
CA CYS A 204 2.25 11.80 20.19
C CYS A 204 3.14 10.80 19.44
N ASP A 205 3.05 10.75 18.10
CA ASP A 205 3.90 9.87 17.29
C ASP A 205 5.29 10.48 17.02
N VAL A 206 5.53 11.72 17.43
CA VAL A 206 6.78 12.44 17.13
C VAL A 206 7.50 12.83 18.41
N ASP A 207 8.58 12.15 18.67
CA ASP A 207 9.53 12.55 19.71
C ASP A 207 10.60 13.45 19.11
N PHE A 208 10.60 14.69 19.57
CA PHE A 208 11.52 15.71 19.04
C PHE A 208 12.82 15.83 19.85
N THR A 209 12.81 15.29 21.05
CA THR A 209 14.02 15.22 21.89
C THR A 209 14.91 14.12 21.32
N GLU A 210 14.35 12.94 21.12
CA GLU A 210 15.05 11.80 20.55
C GLU A 210 15.12 11.82 19.00
N LYS A 211 14.41 12.77 18.35
CA LYS A 211 14.31 12.91 16.89
C LYS A 211 13.82 11.63 16.21
N VAL A 212 12.75 11.03 16.72
CA VAL A 212 12.19 9.77 16.25
C VAL A 212 10.69 9.90 15.95
N LEU A 213 10.24 9.30 14.86
CA LEU A 213 8.83 9.11 14.51
C LEU A 213 8.40 7.68 14.83
N ALA A 214 7.30 7.52 15.55
CA ALA A 214 6.64 6.23 15.73
C ALA A 214 5.58 6.04 14.63
N ILE A 215 5.93 5.34 13.57
CA ILE A 215 4.98 5.03 12.50
C ILE A 215 4.19 3.80 12.90
N ARG A 216 2.91 4.01 13.26
CA ARG A 216 2.03 2.98 13.80
C ARG A 216 1.06 2.45 12.75
N ASP A 217 0.64 1.20 12.95
CA ASP A 217 -0.47 0.55 12.25
C ASP A 217 -0.45 0.76 10.71
N THR A 218 0.71 0.51 10.12
CA THR A 218 0.88 0.62 8.67
C THR A 218 0.18 -0.54 7.94
N LYS A 219 0.24 -0.54 6.63
CA LYS A 219 -0.16 -1.69 5.82
C LYS A 219 0.47 -2.97 6.41
N PHE A 220 -0.36 -3.96 6.81
CA PHE A 220 0.01 -5.20 7.50
C PHE A 220 0.27 -5.09 9.02
N HIS A 221 -0.30 -4.08 9.70
CA HIS A 221 -0.23 -3.89 11.15
C HIS A 221 1.21 -3.86 11.72
N LYS A 222 2.17 -3.39 10.90
CA LYS A 222 3.56 -3.22 11.35
C LYS A 222 3.78 -1.79 11.84
N SER A 223 4.44 -1.66 12.97
CA SER A 223 4.92 -0.39 13.50
C SER A 223 6.44 -0.34 13.40
N ARG A 224 7.01 0.86 13.23
CA ARG A 224 8.44 1.07 13.20
C ARG A 224 8.81 2.45 13.72
N LEU A 225 10.03 2.58 14.20
CA LEU A 225 10.65 3.85 14.54
C LEU A 225 11.45 4.37 13.34
N VAL A 226 11.31 5.65 13.04
CA VAL A 226 11.99 6.33 11.94
C VAL A 226 12.72 7.53 12.51
N PRO A 227 14.06 7.51 12.61
CA PRO A 227 14.84 8.68 13.02
C PRO A 227 14.78 9.77 11.95
N PHE A 228 14.90 11.02 12.38
CA PHE A 228 14.94 12.19 11.50
C PHE A 228 16.00 13.20 11.96
N THR A 229 16.40 14.09 11.05
CA THR A 229 17.44 15.09 11.26
C THR A 229 16.84 16.45 11.63
N ASP A 230 17.70 17.40 12.05
CA ASP A 230 17.32 18.77 12.35
C ASP A 230 16.68 19.50 11.16
N ALA A 231 16.96 19.09 9.94
CA ALA A 231 16.31 19.62 8.74
C ALA A 231 14.78 19.48 8.76
N VAL A 232 14.25 18.52 9.52
CA VAL A 232 12.79 18.35 9.75
C VAL A 232 12.35 19.09 11.02
N ALA A 233 13.19 19.15 12.04
CA ALA A 233 12.84 19.67 13.36
C ALA A 233 12.59 21.18 13.34
N ILE A 234 13.44 21.96 12.66
CA ILE A 234 13.42 23.44 12.67
C ILE A 234 12.12 24.04 12.09
N PRO A 235 11.70 23.72 10.86
CA PRO A 235 10.47 24.28 10.29
C PRO A 235 9.21 23.92 11.09
N ARG A 236 9.26 22.79 11.80
CA ARG A 236 8.16 22.33 12.62
C ARG A 236 8.00 23.11 13.92
N ALA A 237 9.09 23.49 14.59
CA ALA A 237 9.00 24.29 15.81
C ALA A 237 8.10 25.51 15.56
N ASN A 238 8.34 26.21 14.46
CA ASN A 238 7.53 27.34 14.03
C ASN A 238 6.06 26.96 13.78
N TYR A 239 5.80 25.79 13.20
CA TYR A 239 4.43 25.34 12.93
C TYR A 239 3.64 25.05 14.20
N LEU A 240 4.19 24.28 15.15
CA LEU A 240 3.47 23.90 16.37
C LEU A 240 3.39 25.02 17.40
N GLU A 241 4.34 25.93 17.39
CA GLU A 241 4.29 27.13 18.21
C GLU A 241 3.15 28.06 17.78
N LEU A 242 3.01 28.29 16.48
CA LEU A 242 1.96 29.12 15.90
C LEU A 242 0.57 28.46 15.91
N PHE A 243 0.52 27.14 15.81
CA PHE A 243 -0.71 26.36 15.74
C PHE A 243 -0.66 25.18 16.72
N PRO A 244 -0.79 25.45 18.03
CA PRO A 244 -0.71 24.42 19.05
C PRO A 244 -1.84 23.39 18.84
N PRO A 245 -1.51 22.08 18.91
CA PRO A 245 -2.50 21.02 18.76
C PRO A 245 -3.47 21.00 19.94
N ALA A 246 -4.70 20.55 19.69
CA ALA A 246 -5.72 20.44 20.73
C ALA A 246 -5.40 19.36 21.79
N SER A 247 -4.63 18.33 21.42
CA SER A 247 -4.17 17.26 22.30
C SER A 247 -3.00 16.50 21.66
N ASN A 248 -2.32 15.67 22.44
CA ASN A 248 -1.27 14.77 21.91
C ASN A 248 -1.81 13.74 20.91
N GLU A 249 -3.08 13.36 20.99
CA GLU A 249 -3.73 12.44 20.06
C GLU A 249 -4.22 13.14 18.78
N ALA A 250 -4.13 14.47 18.71
CA ALA A 250 -4.54 15.21 17.52
C ALA A 250 -3.67 14.87 16.32
N ILE A 251 -4.27 14.92 15.12
CA ILE A 251 -3.54 14.79 13.86
C ILE A 251 -2.50 15.91 13.75
N LEU A 252 -1.25 15.52 13.49
CA LEU A 252 -0.14 16.49 13.42
C LEU A 252 -0.38 17.53 12.31
N PHE A 253 -0.81 17.10 11.14
CA PHE A 253 -1.12 17.96 10.00
C PHE A 253 -2.63 18.04 9.79
N ALA A 254 -3.31 18.74 10.66
CA ALA A 254 -4.75 18.92 10.58
C ALA A 254 -5.11 20.17 9.77
N SER A 255 -6.27 20.10 9.08
CA SER A 255 -6.85 21.24 8.36
C SER A 255 -7.41 22.28 9.35
N CYS A 256 -7.23 23.56 9.06
CA CYS A 256 -7.91 24.64 9.78
C CYS A 256 -9.14 25.20 9.05
N CYS A 257 -9.46 24.66 7.86
CA CYS A 257 -10.68 25.03 7.12
C CYS A 257 -11.93 24.70 7.94
N SER A 258 -12.90 25.62 7.97
CA SER A 258 -14.12 25.49 8.78
C SER A 258 -14.86 24.15 8.57
N ARG A 259 -14.93 23.65 7.33
CA ARG A 259 -15.60 22.37 6.99
C ARG A 259 -14.83 21.12 7.41
N SER A 260 -13.51 21.23 7.62
CA SER A 260 -12.62 20.10 7.88
C SER A 260 -11.66 20.37 9.04
N LYS A 261 -12.00 21.31 9.93
CA LYS A 261 -11.17 21.69 11.07
C LYS A 261 -10.83 20.48 11.94
N GLY A 262 -9.55 20.32 12.24
CA GLY A 262 -9.03 19.19 13.03
C GLY A 262 -8.95 17.85 12.29
N LYS A 263 -9.46 17.74 11.04
CA LYS A 263 -9.39 16.51 10.25
C LYS A 263 -8.10 16.43 9.44
N GLN A 264 -7.64 15.21 9.21
CA GLN A 264 -6.52 14.95 8.30
C GLN A 264 -6.87 15.30 6.85
N TYR A 265 -5.85 15.63 6.06
CA TYR A 265 -5.99 15.82 4.63
C TYR A 265 -6.17 14.48 3.88
N GLY A 266 -6.88 14.52 2.75
CA GLY A 266 -6.99 13.36 1.87
C GLY A 266 -5.78 13.22 0.94
N ALA A 267 -5.60 12.02 0.36
CA ALA A 267 -4.52 11.76 -0.59
C ALA A 267 -4.55 12.69 -1.82
N SER A 268 -5.73 13.04 -2.34
CA SER A 268 -5.87 13.96 -3.46
C SER A 268 -5.35 15.37 -3.13
N TRP A 269 -5.50 15.80 -1.87
CA TRP A 269 -5.02 17.10 -1.43
C TRP A 269 -3.49 17.18 -1.51
N ILE A 270 -2.76 16.19 -0.96
CA ILE A 270 -1.29 16.20 -1.00
C ILE A 270 -0.78 16.15 -2.45
N HIS A 271 -1.44 15.41 -3.35
CA HIS A 271 -1.11 15.40 -4.77
C HIS A 271 -1.30 16.79 -5.41
N THR A 272 -2.30 17.55 -5.00
CA THR A 272 -2.50 18.92 -5.48
C THR A 272 -1.39 19.85 -4.99
N GLN A 273 -1.01 19.75 -3.70
CA GLN A 273 0.08 20.57 -3.15
C GLN A 273 1.43 20.21 -3.81
N PHE A 274 1.68 18.93 -4.03
CA PHE A 274 2.87 18.47 -4.73
C PHE A 274 2.98 19.03 -6.15
N ARG A 275 1.91 19.03 -6.93
CA ARG A 275 1.90 19.65 -8.27
C ARG A 275 2.12 21.16 -8.21
N THR A 276 1.65 21.81 -7.15
CA THR A 276 1.95 23.24 -6.94
C THR A 276 3.45 23.45 -6.71
N LEU A 277 4.07 22.60 -5.90
CA LEU A 277 5.53 22.67 -5.66
C LEU A 277 6.33 22.39 -6.93
N LEU A 278 5.99 21.36 -7.70
CA LEU A 278 6.65 21.08 -8.98
C LEU A 278 6.65 22.31 -9.90
N ARG A 279 5.49 22.98 -10.00
CA ARG A 279 5.36 24.18 -10.81
C ARG A 279 6.22 25.33 -10.27
N MET A 280 6.26 25.55 -8.96
CA MET A 280 7.08 26.60 -8.33
C MET A 280 8.56 26.33 -8.48
N SER A 281 8.96 25.06 -8.50
CA SER A 281 10.35 24.61 -8.66
C SER A 281 10.75 24.42 -10.12
N GLU A 282 9.86 24.75 -11.07
CA GLU A 282 10.09 24.59 -12.52
C GLU A 282 10.38 23.14 -12.95
N ILE A 283 9.89 22.16 -12.18
CA ILE A 283 10.04 20.74 -12.50
C ILE A 283 8.84 20.29 -13.37
N PRO A 284 9.09 19.75 -14.57
CA PRO A 284 8.02 19.33 -15.48
C PRO A 284 7.16 18.20 -14.90
N TYR A 285 5.84 18.36 -14.91
CA TYR A 285 4.95 17.32 -14.40
C TYR A 285 4.76 16.14 -15.37
N GLY A 286 4.78 16.35 -16.67
CA GLY A 286 4.65 15.28 -17.68
C GLY A 286 3.33 14.50 -17.69
N GLY A 287 2.37 14.84 -16.84
CA GLY A 287 1.04 14.19 -16.75
C GLY A 287 0.95 13.05 -15.75
N PRO A 288 -0.25 12.48 -15.55
CA PRO A 288 -0.53 11.51 -14.47
C PRO A 288 0.19 10.16 -14.61
N ASP A 289 0.61 9.78 -15.81
CA ASP A 289 1.23 8.48 -16.10
C ASP A 289 2.76 8.54 -16.21
N ARG A 290 3.33 9.72 -16.45
CA ARG A 290 4.76 9.92 -16.69
C ARG A 290 5.41 10.90 -15.72
N GLY A 291 4.61 11.71 -15.05
CA GLY A 291 5.10 12.77 -14.17
C GLY A 291 5.49 12.26 -12.77
N PRO A 292 6.28 13.07 -12.06
CA PRO A 292 6.62 12.79 -10.67
C PRO A 292 5.39 12.80 -9.77
N ARG A 293 5.43 11.99 -8.71
CA ARG A 293 4.36 11.83 -7.71
C ARG A 293 4.92 11.99 -6.29
N PRO A 294 4.11 12.31 -5.30
CA PRO A 294 4.56 12.41 -3.90
C PRO A 294 5.32 11.17 -3.41
N HIS A 295 4.95 9.97 -3.89
CA HIS A 295 5.62 8.72 -3.52
C HIS A 295 7.03 8.59 -4.10
N ASP A 296 7.33 9.32 -5.17
CA ASP A 296 8.65 9.31 -5.78
C ASP A 296 9.70 10.00 -4.90
N MET A 297 9.30 10.86 -3.96
CA MET A 297 10.20 11.38 -2.91
C MET A 297 10.77 10.27 -2.03
N ARG A 298 9.96 9.26 -1.69
CA ARG A 298 10.42 8.08 -0.96
C ARG A 298 11.34 7.20 -1.83
N HIS A 299 11.07 7.08 -3.12
CA HIS A 299 11.96 6.38 -4.05
C HIS A 299 13.30 7.09 -4.14
N THR A 300 13.28 8.42 -4.24
CA THR A 300 14.49 9.26 -4.24
C THR A 300 15.29 9.10 -2.96
N PHE A 301 14.65 9.17 -1.78
CA PHE A 301 15.29 8.92 -0.50
C PHE A 301 16.04 7.58 -0.48
N ALA A 302 15.36 6.49 -0.91
CA ALA A 302 15.97 5.16 -0.91
C ALA A 302 17.18 5.05 -1.87
N VAL A 303 17.07 5.66 -3.05
CA VAL A 303 18.16 5.69 -4.04
C VAL A 303 19.35 6.53 -3.52
N HIS A 304 19.09 7.69 -2.91
CA HIS A 304 20.15 8.52 -2.31
C HIS A 304 20.85 7.81 -1.15
N CYS A 305 20.11 7.09 -0.28
CA CYS A 305 20.73 6.26 0.77
C CYS A 305 21.67 5.21 0.17
N LEU A 306 21.19 4.46 -0.82
CA LEU A 306 22.01 3.42 -1.46
C LEU A 306 23.23 4.02 -2.16
N ASN A 307 23.06 5.15 -2.87
CA ASN A 307 24.17 5.85 -3.51
C ASN A 307 25.21 6.30 -2.48
N SER A 308 24.79 6.90 -1.37
CA SER A 308 25.69 7.36 -0.30
C SER A 308 26.49 6.18 0.30
N TRP A 309 25.84 5.04 0.52
CA TRP A 309 26.51 3.84 1.05
C TRP A 309 27.52 3.27 0.06
N VAL A 310 27.20 3.22 -1.24
CA VAL A 310 28.14 2.77 -2.28
C VAL A 310 29.36 3.70 -2.35
N LEU A 311 29.14 5.02 -2.28
CA LEU A 311 30.24 6.00 -2.30
C LEU A 311 31.12 5.90 -1.03
N ALA A 312 30.51 5.63 0.11
CA ALA A 312 31.22 5.39 1.38
C ALA A 312 31.92 4.03 1.44
N GLY A 313 31.68 3.11 0.49
CA GLY A 313 32.26 1.78 0.48
C GLY A 313 31.58 0.82 1.50
N GLU A 314 30.37 1.13 1.96
CA GLU A 314 29.63 0.32 2.92
C GLU A 314 29.13 -0.99 2.28
N ASP A 315 28.98 -2.03 3.12
CA ASP A 315 28.42 -3.31 2.67
C ASP A 315 26.91 -3.21 2.49
N LEU A 316 26.48 -3.16 1.22
CA LEU A 316 25.07 -3.13 0.89
C LEU A 316 24.32 -4.41 1.26
N THR A 317 25.00 -5.55 1.45
CA THR A 317 24.36 -6.80 1.88
C THR A 317 23.79 -6.63 3.30
N ALA A 318 24.53 -5.95 4.16
CA ALA A 318 24.05 -5.56 5.49
C ALA A 318 23.08 -4.37 5.44
N GLY A 319 23.31 -3.41 4.56
CA GLY A 319 22.52 -2.19 4.44
C GLY A 319 21.09 -2.40 3.90
N LEU A 320 20.90 -3.28 2.92
CA LEU A 320 19.59 -3.52 2.30
C LEU A 320 18.50 -3.99 3.29
N PRO A 321 18.73 -4.96 4.19
CA PRO A 321 17.75 -5.32 5.21
C PRO A 321 17.41 -4.16 6.15
N VAL A 322 18.41 -3.33 6.50
CA VAL A 322 18.20 -2.13 7.33
C VAL A 322 17.30 -1.14 6.61
N LEU A 323 17.60 -0.81 5.35
CA LEU A 323 16.76 0.07 4.53
C LEU A 323 15.34 -0.50 4.34
N SER A 324 15.21 -1.81 4.13
CA SER A 324 13.93 -2.50 4.02
C SER A 324 13.08 -2.32 5.28
N THR A 325 13.69 -2.53 6.45
CA THR A 325 13.05 -2.36 7.77
C THR A 325 12.69 -0.90 8.01
N TYR A 326 13.61 0.03 7.75
CA TYR A 326 13.39 1.46 7.87
C TYR A 326 12.22 1.94 7.01
N LEU A 327 12.16 1.50 5.77
CA LEU A 327 11.06 1.81 4.86
C LEU A 327 9.76 1.05 5.21
N GLY A 328 9.80 0.00 6.02
CA GLY A 328 8.65 -0.85 6.34
C GLY A 328 8.16 -1.64 5.13
N HIS A 329 9.07 -2.29 4.41
CA HIS A 329 8.75 -3.28 3.40
C HIS A 329 8.49 -4.63 4.06
N ASN A 330 7.61 -5.45 3.47
CA ASN A 330 7.33 -6.79 3.99
C ASN A 330 8.38 -7.82 3.59
N ASP A 331 9.03 -7.59 2.47
CA ASP A 331 10.06 -8.42 1.88
C ASP A 331 11.15 -7.55 1.26
N LEU A 332 12.27 -8.17 0.95
CA LEU A 332 13.41 -7.49 0.33
C LEU A 332 13.16 -7.12 -1.15
N SER A 333 12.18 -7.75 -1.81
CA SER A 333 11.91 -7.52 -3.24
C SER A 333 11.54 -6.06 -3.51
N GLY A 334 10.78 -5.46 -2.59
CA GLY A 334 10.46 -4.03 -2.64
C GLY A 334 11.69 -3.13 -2.57
N THR A 335 12.75 -3.57 -1.86
CA THR A 335 14.00 -2.81 -1.69
C THR A 335 14.99 -3.11 -2.82
N GLN A 336 15.04 -4.34 -3.31
CA GLN A 336 15.89 -4.74 -4.45
C GLN A 336 15.62 -3.89 -5.72
N ARG A 337 14.38 -3.43 -5.90
CA ARG A 337 14.03 -2.52 -6.99
C ARG A 337 14.84 -1.22 -6.93
N TYR A 338 15.21 -0.75 -5.75
CA TYR A 338 16.04 0.46 -5.63
C TYR A 338 17.47 0.27 -6.12
N LEU A 339 18.04 -0.94 -6.05
CA LEU A 339 19.34 -1.23 -6.65
C LEU A 339 19.34 -0.95 -8.15
N GLN A 340 18.27 -1.37 -8.86
CA GLN A 340 18.14 -1.08 -10.29
C GLN A 340 18.00 0.41 -10.56
N LEU A 341 17.20 1.12 -9.76
CA LEU A 341 17.02 2.56 -9.91
C LEU A 341 18.33 3.30 -9.63
N THR A 342 19.09 2.87 -8.61
CA THR A 342 20.40 3.46 -8.29
C THR A 342 21.40 3.25 -9.43
N ALA A 343 21.48 2.04 -9.99
CA ALA A 343 22.33 1.74 -11.14
C ALA A 343 21.96 2.57 -12.37
N GLN A 344 20.67 2.83 -12.61
CA GLN A 344 20.21 3.65 -13.73
C GLN A 344 20.52 5.14 -13.55
N MET A 345 20.44 5.66 -12.32
CA MET A 345 20.69 7.07 -12.01
C MET A 345 22.18 7.42 -11.89
N TYR A 346 22.99 6.46 -11.45
CA TYR A 346 24.40 6.60 -11.20
C TYR A 346 25.22 5.54 -11.96
N PRO A 347 25.40 5.67 -13.28
CA PRO A 347 26.09 4.67 -14.10
C PRO A 347 27.51 4.35 -13.64
N ASP A 348 28.21 5.32 -13.05
CA ASP A 348 29.58 5.17 -12.57
C ASP A 348 29.73 4.16 -11.41
N ILE A 349 28.63 3.88 -10.71
CA ILE A 349 28.59 2.87 -9.63
C ILE A 349 28.04 1.52 -10.07
N THR A 350 27.57 1.42 -11.32
CA THR A 350 26.97 0.18 -11.87
C THR A 350 27.94 -0.99 -11.76
N GLN A 351 29.20 -0.81 -12.12
CA GLN A 351 30.22 -1.88 -12.02
C GLN A 351 30.42 -2.37 -10.58
N LYS A 352 30.34 -1.48 -9.58
CA LYS A 352 30.46 -1.89 -8.17
C LYS A 352 29.21 -2.65 -7.74
N LEU A 353 28.03 -2.22 -8.15
CA LEU A 353 26.76 -2.90 -7.86
C LEU A 353 26.69 -4.26 -8.54
N GLU A 354 27.08 -4.36 -9.82
CA GLU A 354 27.13 -5.63 -10.55
C GLU A 354 28.10 -6.63 -9.95
N LYS A 355 29.29 -6.17 -9.55
CA LYS A 355 30.29 -7.03 -8.90
C LYS A 355 29.79 -7.59 -7.55
N GLN A 356 29.02 -6.83 -6.80
CA GLN A 356 28.57 -7.18 -5.46
C GLN A 356 27.18 -7.86 -5.46
N PHE A 357 26.33 -7.56 -6.43
CA PHE A 357 24.92 -7.96 -6.46
C PHE A 357 24.41 -8.41 -7.83
N GLY A 358 25.29 -8.74 -8.78
CA GLY A 358 24.89 -9.09 -10.15
C GLY A 358 23.82 -10.19 -10.22
N GLU A 359 23.85 -11.15 -9.28
CA GLU A 359 22.83 -12.21 -9.18
C GLU A 359 21.52 -11.74 -8.51
N LEU A 360 21.54 -10.65 -7.75
CA LEU A 360 20.37 -10.11 -7.04
C LEU A 360 19.67 -8.99 -7.82
N ILE A 361 20.33 -8.40 -8.81
CA ILE A 361 19.74 -7.37 -9.67
C ILE A 361 18.87 -8.07 -10.72
N PRO A 362 17.54 -7.94 -10.66
CA PRO A 362 16.67 -8.57 -11.66
C PRO A 362 17.00 -8.02 -13.04
N THR A 363 17.32 -8.89 -14.00
CA THR A 363 17.51 -8.51 -15.40
C THR A 363 16.22 -7.91 -15.94
N MET A 364 16.29 -6.66 -16.40
CA MET A 364 15.18 -6.07 -17.14
C MET A 364 15.21 -6.64 -18.56
N GLU A 365 14.19 -7.41 -18.93
CA GLU A 365 13.88 -7.62 -20.33
C GLU A 365 13.56 -6.25 -20.95
N VAL A 366 14.46 -5.75 -21.79
CA VAL A 366 14.18 -4.57 -22.62
C VAL A 366 13.13 -5.04 -23.64
N PRO A 367 11.91 -4.50 -23.65
CA PRO A 367 10.95 -4.83 -24.70
C PRO A 367 11.55 -4.33 -26.03
N ARG A 368 11.74 -5.25 -26.96
CA ARG A 368 12.04 -4.93 -28.37
C ARG A 368 10.85 -4.27 -29.05
#